data_61d1fa2065e6735bd292e194ca36ac5c
#
_entry.id   61d1fa2065e6735bd292e194ca36ac5c
#
_cell.length_a   1.000
_cell.length_b   1.000
_cell.length_c   1.000
_cell.angle_alpha   90.00
_cell.angle_beta   90.00
_cell.angle_gamma   90.00
#
_symmetry.space_group_name_H-M   'P 1'
#
loop_
_entity.id
_entity.type
_entity.pdbx_description
1 polymer ?
#
loop_
_entity_poly.entity_id
_entity_poly.type
_entity_poly.pdbx_seq_one_letter_code
_entity_poly.pdbx_strand_id
1 'polypeptide(L)'
;TDGTVMQPIPSLKPVTELFIPLSPYGAAEDLKTEETLPTPNTPYGISKLVAEKIHTIWQAKKSNERQLTIVRPGVVFGKGENGNFTRLYWGIRGGKFFYPGRKDTIKACIYVKELVRFMLYRLENHNEGVELYNCTYEPAFTIEQIVETMKKATGVQRTVVEVPGSLLMTVARIVGSLGGKALGICPARVKKLMISTNICGKKLADSGYKFHYTFEEAIKDWYRDNDNKYLR
;
A
#
# COMPACT_ATOMS: atom_id res chain seq x y z
N THR A 1 -56.64 -6.36 -25.50
CA THR A 1 -55.21 -6.60 -25.79
C THR A 1 -54.43 -5.56 -25.08
N ASP A 2 -54.01 -5.89 -23.86
CA ASP A 2 -53.23 -5.06 -22.97
C ASP A 2 -51.77 -5.07 -23.46
N GLY A 3 -51.36 -4.00 -24.08
CA GLY A 3 -49.99 -3.79 -24.56
C GLY A 3 -49.05 -3.41 -23.42
N THR A 4 -48.74 -4.38 -22.56
CA THR A 4 -47.68 -4.19 -21.56
C THR A 4 -46.35 -4.03 -22.29
N VAL A 5 -45.92 -2.79 -22.52
CA VAL A 5 -44.56 -2.49 -22.98
C VAL A 5 -43.61 -2.95 -21.87
N MET A 6 -42.90 -4.08 -22.09
CA MET A 6 -41.80 -4.48 -21.25
C MET A 6 -40.81 -3.31 -21.22
N GLN A 7 -40.66 -2.69 -20.06
CA GLN A 7 -39.54 -1.75 -19.85
C GLN A 7 -38.24 -2.54 -20.03
N PRO A 8 -37.25 -2.02 -20.78
CA PRO A 8 -35.98 -2.69 -20.92
C PRO A 8 -35.33 -2.80 -19.53
N ILE A 9 -34.93 -4.03 -19.18
CA ILE A 9 -34.14 -4.31 -17.98
C ILE A 9 -32.93 -3.37 -18.03
N PRO A 10 -32.69 -2.53 -17.00
CA PRO A 10 -31.50 -1.68 -16.97
C PRO A 10 -30.29 -2.56 -17.22
N SER A 11 -29.58 -2.34 -18.32
CA SER A 11 -28.36 -3.07 -18.62
C SER A 11 -27.37 -2.77 -17.49
N LEU A 12 -26.97 -3.78 -16.73
CA LEU A 12 -25.90 -3.67 -15.76
C LEU A 12 -24.66 -3.11 -16.49
N LYS A 13 -24.23 -1.90 -16.15
CA LYS A 13 -23.02 -1.32 -16.72
C LYS A 13 -21.84 -2.19 -16.28
N PRO A 14 -20.99 -2.69 -17.18
CA PRO A 14 -19.82 -3.45 -16.78
C PRO A 14 -18.88 -2.57 -15.95
N VAL A 15 -18.46 -3.08 -14.81
CA VAL A 15 -17.53 -2.42 -13.90
C VAL A 15 -16.19 -3.12 -13.97
N THR A 16 -15.12 -2.37 -14.11
CA THR A 16 -13.77 -2.92 -14.08
C THR A 16 -12.96 -2.25 -12.98
N GLU A 17 -12.42 -3.04 -12.07
CA GLU A 17 -11.47 -2.56 -11.07
C GLU A 17 -10.05 -2.97 -11.44
N LEU A 18 -9.11 -2.03 -11.30
CA LEU A 18 -7.70 -2.27 -11.58
C LEU A 18 -6.88 -2.11 -10.33
N PHE A 19 -6.25 -3.20 -9.89
CA PHE A 19 -5.36 -3.21 -8.74
C PHE A 19 -3.95 -2.76 -9.13
N ILE A 20 -3.50 -1.58 -8.66
CA ILE A 20 -2.18 -1.04 -8.95
C ILE A 20 -1.44 -0.71 -7.64
N PRO A 21 -0.29 -1.36 -7.36
CA PRO A 21 0.55 -0.97 -6.22
C PRO A 21 1.13 0.44 -6.39
N LEU A 22 1.49 1.08 -5.30
CA LEU A 22 2.01 2.46 -5.26
C LEU A 22 3.33 2.72 -6.01
N SER A 23 3.93 1.71 -6.62
CA SER A 23 5.14 1.87 -7.43
C SER A 23 5.09 2.92 -8.55
N PRO A 24 3.91 3.32 -9.10
CA PRO A 24 3.84 4.38 -10.11
C PRO A 24 4.34 5.74 -9.64
N TYR A 25 4.30 6.05 -8.33
CA TYR A 25 4.75 7.35 -7.82
C TYR A 25 6.25 7.42 -7.54
N GLY A 26 6.93 6.28 -7.45
CA GLY A 26 8.29 6.23 -6.92
C GLY A 26 8.35 6.46 -5.41
N ALA A 27 9.56 6.45 -4.83
CA ALA A 27 9.80 6.78 -3.42
C ALA A 27 10.17 8.26 -3.31
N ALA A 28 9.41 9.04 -2.52
CA ALA A 28 9.65 10.46 -2.32
C ALA A 28 9.09 10.93 -0.96
N GLU A 29 9.66 12.00 -0.41
CA GLU A 29 9.23 12.62 0.85
C GLU A 29 7.95 13.45 0.66
N ASP A 30 7.78 14.06 -0.51
CA ASP A 30 6.63 14.89 -0.82
C ASP A 30 5.33 14.07 -0.90
N LEU A 31 4.25 14.69 -0.45
CA LEU A 31 2.91 14.07 -0.45
C LEU A 31 2.45 13.77 -1.88
N LYS A 32 2.05 12.55 -2.13
CA LYS A 32 1.48 12.07 -3.39
C LYS A 32 -0.03 11.94 -3.27
N THR A 33 -0.76 12.63 -4.12
CA THR A 33 -2.22 12.54 -4.27
C THR A 33 -2.56 11.82 -5.58
N GLU A 34 -3.85 11.64 -5.85
CA GLU A 34 -4.32 11.06 -7.11
C GLU A 34 -3.99 11.93 -8.34
N GLU A 35 -3.86 13.26 -8.14
CA GLU A 35 -3.47 14.22 -9.18
C GLU A 35 -1.96 14.22 -9.45
N THR A 36 -1.15 13.61 -8.56
CA THR A 36 0.29 13.54 -8.76
C THR A 36 0.61 12.70 -9.99
N LEU A 37 1.37 13.28 -10.93
CA LEU A 37 1.80 12.57 -12.13
C LEU A 37 2.68 11.36 -11.74
N PRO A 38 2.31 10.14 -12.14
CA PRO A 38 3.13 8.97 -11.89
C PRO A 38 4.47 9.02 -12.61
N THR A 39 5.56 8.79 -11.90
CA THR A 39 6.92 8.76 -12.44
C THR A 39 7.62 7.45 -12.07
N PRO A 40 7.14 6.30 -12.57
CA PRO A 40 7.71 5.01 -12.22
C PRO A 40 9.14 4.87 -12.74
N ASN A 41 10.04 4.38 -11.90
CA ASN A 41 11.45 4.16 -12.22
C ASN A 41 11.85 2.66 -12.20
N THR A 42 10.87 1.77 -12.18
CA THR A 42 11.08 0.32 -12.23
C THR A 42 10.24 -0.32 -13.33
N PRO A 43 10.72 -1.42 -13.97
CA PRO A 43 9.92 -2.15 -14.97
C PRO A 43 8.53 -2.53 -14.45
N TYR A 44 8.43 -2.93 -13.18
CA TYR A 44 7.17 -3.25 -12.53
C TYR A 44 6.24 -2.04 -12.45
N GLY A 45 6.73 -0.88 -11.97
CA GLY A 45 5.93 0.34 -11.89
C GLY A 45 5.47 0.82 -13.27
N ILE A 46 6.35 0.73 -14.28
CA ILE A 46 6.02 1.07 -15.66
C ILE A 46 4.91 0.16 -16.18
N SER A 47 5.00 -1.16 -15.97
CA SER A 47 3.97 -2.10 -16.43
C SER A 47 2.60 -1.81 -15.81
N LYS A 48 2.56 -1.40 -14.52
CA LYS A 48 1.32 -1.02 -13.84
C LYS A 48 0.72 0.28 -14.39
N LEU A 49 1.55 1.28 -14.70
CA LEU A 49 1.09 2.52 -15.34
C LEU A 49 0.56 2.25 -16.75
N VAL A 50 1.21 1.39 -17.53
CA VAL A 50 0.73 0.97 -18.86
C VAL A 50 -0.64 0.29 -18.74
N ALA A 51 -0.80 -0.66 -17.80
CA ALA A 51 -2.08 -1.32 -17.56
C ALA A 51 -3.19 -0.30 -17.20
N GLU A 52 -2.90 0.67 -16.33
CA GLU A 52 -3.83 1.77 -16.00
C GLU A 52 -4.28 2.53 -17.25
N LYS A 53 -3.33 2.88 -18.14
CA LYS A 53 -3.65 3.58 -19.41
C LYS A 53 -4.49 2.72 -20.34
N ILE A 54 -4.20 1.42 -20.47
CA ILE A 54 -5.00 0.49 -21.28
C ILE A 54 -6.45 0.44 -20.80
N HIS A 55 -6.67 0.30 -19.48
CA HIS A 55 -8.01 0.27 -18.92
C HIS A 55 -8.75 1.61 -19.06
N THR A 56 -8.05 2.74 -18.92
CA THR A 56 -8.62 4.07 -19.15
C THR A 56 -9.08 4.22 -20.61
N ILE A 57 -8.27 3.78 -21.59
CA ILE A 57 -8.65 3.79 -23.01
C ILE A 57 -9.83 2.84 -23.27
N TRP A 58 -9.85 1.68 -22.64
CA TRP A 58 -10.96 0.74 -22.74
C TRP A 58 -12.27 1.36 -22.24
N GLN A 59 -12.24 2.05 -21.09
CA GLN A 59 -13.41 2.76 -20.56
C GLN A 59 -13.85 3.87 -21.52
N ALA A 60 -12.93 4.70 -22.01
CA ALA A 60 -13.22 5.83 -22.88
C ALA A 60 -13.89 5.43 -24.21
N LYS A 61 -13.61 4.24 -24.75
CA LYS A 61 -14.24 3.72 -25.97
C LYS A 61 -15.74 3.52 -25.86
N LYS A 62 -16.27 3.36 -24.65
CA LYS A 62 -17.70 3.18 -24.36
C LYS A 62 -18.04 3.80 -23.00
N SER A 63 -17.80 5.09 -22.87
CA SER A 63 -17.88 5.81 -21.60
C SER A 63 -19.26 5.74 -20.94
N ASN A 64 -20.34 5.64 -21.73
CA ASN A 64 -21.70 5.52 -21.22
C ASN A 64 -22.07 4.09 -20.78
N GLU A 65 -21.28 3.08 -21.17
CA GLU A 65 -21.55 1.66 -20.86
C GLU A 65 -20.55 1.09 -19.84
N ARG A 66 -19.40 1.76 -19.62
CA ARG A 66 -18.28 1.26 -18.82
C ARG A 66 -17.93 2.20 -17.69
N GLN A 67 -17.66 1.63 -16.57
CA GLN A 67 -17.16 2.31 -15.38
C GLN A 67 -15.82 1.70 -14.99
N LEU A 68 -14.89 2.50 -14.51
CA LEU A 68 -13.55 2.05 -14.14
C LEU A 68 -13.16 2.64 -12.80
N THR A 69 -12.86 1.79 -11.82
CA THR A 69 -12.22 2.18 -10.58
C THR A 69 -10.77 1.71 -10.59
N ILE A 70 -9.85 2.64 -10.49
CA ILE A 70 -8.42 2.39 -10.37
C ILE A 70 -8.04 2.50 -8.89
N VAL A 71 -7.42 1.44 -8.37
CA VAL A 71 -6.99 1.35 -6.98
C VAL A 71 -5.48 1.32 -6.92
N ARG A 72 -4.86 2.29 -6.24
CA ARG A 72 -3.42 2.37 -5.99
C ARG A 72 -3.15 2.14 -4.51
N PRO A 73 -3.01 0.89 -4.05
CA PRO A 73 -2.80 0.62 -2.64
C PRO A 73 -1.39 1.01 -2.18
N GLY A 74 -1.29 1.38 -0.90
CA GLY A 74 -0.04 1.39 -0.16
C GLY A 74 0.54 -0.01 -0.03
N VAL A 75 1.48 -0.17 0.90
CA VAL A 75 1.96 -1.50 1.23
C VAL A 75 0.79 -2.29 1.81
N VAL A 76 0.35 -3.32 1.08
CA VAL A 76 -0.73 -4.19 1.55
C VAL A 76 -0.15 -5.17 2.55
N PHE A 77 -0.77 -5.27 3.73
CA PHE A 77 -0.40 -6.22 4.77
C PHE A 77 -1.59 -7.07 5.22
N GLY A 78 -1.30 -8.22 5.80
CA GLY A 78 -2.30 -9.18 6.28
C GLY A 78 -1.83 -10.62 6.10
N LYS A 79 -2.68 -11.58 6.39
CA LYS A 79 -2.36 -13.03 6.30
C LYS A 79 -1.87 -13.40 4.91
N GLY A 80 -0.74 -14.10 4.85
CA GLY A 80 -0.09 -14.50 3.60
C GLY A 80 0.86 -13.46 3.00
N GLU A 81 1.03 -12.28 3.64
CA GLU A 81 2.04 -11.32 3.23
C GLU A 81 3.44 -11.86 3.56
N ASN A 82 4.31 -11.95 2.56
CA ASN A 82 5.70 -12.39 2.70
C ASN A 82 6.70 -11.26 2.38
N GLY A 83 6.25 -10.02 2.42
CA GLY A 83 6.98 -8.83 1.99
C GLY A 83 7.55 -8.00 3.13
N ASN A 84 7.22 -6.71 3.12
CA ASN A 84 7.86 -5.72 3.97
C ASN A 84 7.41 -5.81 5.43
N PHE A 85 6.13 -6.01 5.69
CA PHE A 85 5.57 -6.04 7.05
C PHE A 85 5.97 -7.33 7.78
N THR A 86 5.89 -8.47 7.11
CA THR A 86 6.37 -9.76 7.66
C THR A 86 7.86 -9.70 7.99
N ARG A 87 8.70 -9.17 7.08
CA ARG A 87 10.14 -9.00 7.34
C ARG A 87 10.44 -8.05 8.47
N LEU A 88 9.67 -6.95 8.57
CA LEU A 88 9.77 -5.99 9.67
C LEU A 88 9.47 -6.68 11.01
N TYR A 89 8.35 -7.40 11.09
CA TYR A 89 7.97 -8.14 12.30
C TYR A 89 9.05 -9.14 12.75
N TRP A 90 9.55 -9.95 11.83
CA TRP A 90 10.62 -10.92 12.15
C TRP A 90 11.93 -10.23 12.53
N GLY A 91 12.24 -9.09 11.94
CA GLY A 91 13.37 -8.25 12.31
C GLY A 91 13.25 -7.72 13.74
N ILE A 92 12.07 -7.22 14.12
CA ILE A 92 11.78 -6.74 15.49
C ILE A 92 11.85 -7.91 16.48
N ARG A 93 11.13 -8.99 16.22
CA ARG A 93 11.09 -10.17 17.10
C ARG A 93 12.47 -10.79 17.32
N GLY A 94 13.29 -10.85 16.27
CA GLY A 94 14.64 -11.36 16.30
C GLY A 94 15.70 -10.38 16.84
N GLY A 95 15.32 -9.15 17.21
CA GLY A 95 16.25 -8.11 17.68
C GLY A 95 17.24 -7.63 16.60
N LYS A 96 16.89 -7.79 15.31
CA LYS A 96 17.73 -7.45 14.15
C LYS A 96 17.27 -6.17 13.44
N PHE A 97 16.12 -5.62 13.84
CA PHE A 97 15.60 -4.38 13.28
C PHE A 97 16.13 -3.18 14.06
N PHE A 98 16.45 -2.15 13.34
CA PHE A 98 16.80 -0.81 13.84
C PHE A 98 16.21 0.26 12.91
N TYR A 99 16.00 1.47 13.42
CA TYR A 99 15.54 2.59 12.58
C TYR A 99 16.71 3.13 11.77
N PRO A 100 16.65 3.08 10.44
CA PRO A 100 17.74 3.57 9.59
C PRO A 100 17.66 5.10 9.44
N GLY A 101 18.43 5.83 10.22
CA GLY A 101 18.61 7.27 10.13
C GLY A 101 17.53 8.12 10.79
N ARG A 102 16.27 7.65 10.82
CA ARG A 102 15.13 8.39 11.41
C ARG A 102 13.96 7.45 11.69
N LYS A 103 13.09 7.87 12.61
CA LYS A 103 11.91 7.10 13.04
C LYS A 103 10.61 7.61 12.42
N ASP A 104 10.61 8.82 11.89
CA ASP A 104 9.45 9.53 11.35
C ASP A 104 9.22 9.25 9.85
N THR A 105 9.97 8.31 9.25
CA THR A 105 9.77 7.89 7.85
C THR A 105 8.36 7.37 7.66
N ILE A 106 7.58 8.03 6.81
CA ILE A 106 6.19 7.66 6.51
C ILE A 106 6.15 6.42 5.62
N LYS A 107 5.27 5.49 5.97
CA LYS A 107 5.03 4.25 5.21
C LYS A 107 3.54 4.07 4.97
N ALA A 108 3.05 4.55 3.85
CA ALA A 108 1.67 4.35 3.44
C ALA A 108 1.36 2.85 3.32
N CYS A 109 0.31 2.41 4.00
CA CYS A 109 -0.08 1.00 4.04
C CYS A 109 -1.60 0.86 4.16
N ILE A 110 -2.09 -0.34 3.82
CA ILE A 110 -3.49 -0.71 4.00
C ILE A 110 -3.60 -2.19 4.37
N TYR A 111 -4.56 -2.50 5.23
CA TYR A 111 -4.89 -3.88 5.55
C TYR A 111 -5.62 -4.56 4.39
N VAL A 112 -5.25 -5.80 4.08
CA VAL A 112 -5.82 -6.51 2.92
C VAL A 112 -7.34 -6.63 3.01
N LYS A 113 -7.89 -6.89 4.18
CA LYS A 113 -9.36 -7.00 4.35
C LYS A 113 -10.05 -5.64 4.14
N GLU A 114 -9.42 -4.52 4.53
CA GLU A 114 -9.95 -3.18 4.24
C GLU A 114 -9.89 -2.86 2.75
N LEU A 115 -8.79 -3.21 2.09
CA LEU A 115 -8.67 -3.02 0.64
C LEU A 115 -9.78 -3.75 -0.12
N VAL A 116 -10.00 -5.04 0.20
CA VAL A 116 -11.06 -5.85 -0.43
C VAL A 116 -12.45 -5.27 -0.13
N ARG A 117 -12.71 -4.85 1.11
CA ARG A 117 -13.99 -4.22 1.49
C ARG A 117 -14.22 -2.91 0.73
N PHE A 118 -13.20 -2.09 0.59
CA PHE A 118 -13.28 -0.86 -0.19
C PHE A 118 -13.58 -1.14 -1.66
N MET A 119 -12.93 -2.14 -2.26
CA MET A 119 -13.21 -2.55 -3.64
C MET A 119 -14.67 -2.99 -3.81
N LEU A 120 -15.19 -3.82 -2.90
CA LEU A 120 -16.61 -4.24 -2.90
C LEU A 120 -17.54 -3.03 -2.72
N TYR A 121 -17.21 -2.13 -1.79
CA TYR A 121 -17.97 -0.88 -1.60
C TYR A 121 -18.05 -0.04 -2.87
N ARG A 122 -16.95 0.04 -3.65
CA ARG A 122 -16.94 0.77 -4.93
C ARG A 122 -17.75 0.06 -6.00
N LEU A 123 -17.80 -1.27 -6.03
CA LEU A 123 -18.68 -2.03 -6.93
C LEU A 123 -20.17 -1.71 -6.70
N GLU A 124 -20.55 -1.49 -5.46
CA GLU A 124 -21.93 -1.17 -5.08
C GLU A 124 -22.26 0.34 -5.21
N ASN A 125 -21.25 1.21 -5.06
CA ASN A 125 -21.42 2.67 -4.97
C ASN A 125 -20.60 3.39 -6.06
N HIS A 126 -20.72 2.96 -7.29
CA HIS A 126 -19.99 3.53 -8.42
C HIS A 126 -20.46 4.93 -8.79
N ASN A 127 -19.48 5.80 -9.14
CA ASN A 127 -19.76 7.00 -9.91
C ASN A 127 -19.54 6.75 -11.41
N GLU A 128 -20.05 7.61 -12.27
CA GLU A 128 -19.83 7.50 -13.71
C GLU A 128 -18.36 7.76 -14.10
N GLY A 129 -17.90 7.11 -15.15
CA GLY A 129 -16.59 7.34 -15.75
C GLY A 129 -15.43 6.60 -15.11
N VAL A 130 -14.34 7.33 -14.88
CA VAL A 130 -13.09 6.78 -14.29
C VAL A 130 -12.87 7.38 -12.92
N GLU A 131 -12.70 6.51 -11.92
CA GLU A 131 -12.32 6.89 -10.57
C GLU A 131 -10.93 6.35 -10.26
N LEU A 132 -10.13 7.13 -9.53
CA LEU A 132 -8.82 6.75 -9.04
C LEU A 132 -8.74 6.99 -7.54
N TYR A 133 -8.27 6.00 -6.78
CA TYR A 133 -8.11 6.07 -5.33
C TYR A 133 -6.73 5.58 -4.89
N ASN A 134 -6.05 6.39 -4.10
CA ASN A 134 -4.94 5.92 -3.28
C ASN A 134 -5.49 5.20 -2.05
N CYS A 135 -5.25 3.89 -1.96
CA CYS A 135 -5.78 3.09 -0.86
C CYS A 135 -4.74 2.91 0.23
N THR A 136 -4.82 3.78 1.22
CA THR A 136 -3.98 3.79 2.42
C THR A 136 -4.76 4.35 3.59
N TYR A 137 -4.34 4.02 4.82
CA TYR A 137 -4.85 4.70 6.01
C TYR A 137 -4.54 6.20 5.95
N GLU A 138 -5.42 7.02 6.49
CA GLU A 138 -5.26 8.47 6.60
C GLU A 138 -5.49 8.90 8.06
N PRO A 139 -4.53 9.57 8.70
CA PRO A 139 -3.18 9.87 8.18
C PRO A 139 -2.31 8.62 8.02
N ALA A 140 -1.33 8.69 7.10
CA ALA A 140 -0.35 7.61 6.94
C ALA A 140 0.57 7.50 8.16
N PHE A 141 1.04 6.28 8.47
CA PHE A 141 1.82 6.00 9.67
C PHE A 141 3.33 6.17 9.45
N THR A 142 4.01 6.63 10.51
CA THR A 142 5.48 6.58 10.56
C THR A 142 5.95 5.14 10.84
N ILE A 143 7.22 4.86 10.50
CA ILE A 143 7.80 3.54 10.79
C ILE A 143 7.83 3.26 12.30
N GLU A 144 7.99 4.29 13.15
CA GLU A 144 7.92 4.13 14.62
C GLU A 144 6.52 3.70 15.06
N GLN A 145 5.47 4.37 14.58
CA GLN A 145 4.09 4.00 14.90
C GLN A 145 3.77 2.56 14.47
N ILE A 146 4.24 2.14 13.28
CA ILE A 146 4.06 0.77 12.80
C ILE A 146 4.76 -0.23 13.72
N VAL A 147 6.02 0.03 14.08
CA VAL A 147 6.81 -0.85 14.95
C VAL A 147 6.19 -0.97 16.34
N GLU A 148 5.82 0.15 16.96
CA GLU A 148 5.22 0.13 18.30
C GLU A 148 3.85 -0.55 18.31
N THR A 149 3.05 -0.34 17.25
CA THR A 149 1.77 -1.06 17.11
C THR A 149 1.97 -2.56 16.95
N MET A 150 2.94 -3.00 16.14
CA MET A 150 3.27 -4.42 16.00
C MET A 150 3.72 -5.03 17.33
N LYS A 151 4.62 -4.35 18.06
CA LYS A 151 5.08 -4.80 19.39
C LYS A 151 3.91 -4.94 20.36
N LYS A 152 3.08 -3.91 20.48
CA LYS A 152 1.91 -3.90 21.34
C LYS A 152 0.94 -5.04 21.01
N ALA A 153 0.60 -5.20 19.73
CA ALA A 153 -0.38 -6.20 19.29
C ALA A 153 0.10 -7.65 19.46
N THR A 154 1.42 -7.88 19.38
CA THR A 154 2.01 -9.24 19.41
C THR A 154 2.73 -9.57 20.72
N GLY A 155 2.81 -8.63 21.66
CA GLY A 155 3.50 -8.81 22.94
C GLY A 155 5.03 -8.87 22.84
N VAL A 156 5.63 -8.47 21.71
CA VAL A 156 7.08 -8.49 21.53
C VAL A 156 7.75 -7.38 22.34
N GLN A 157 8.52 -7.76 23.36
CA GLN A 157 9.28 -6.86 24.24
C GLN A 157 10.73 -6.73 23.71
N ARG A 158 10.95 -5.82 22.76
CA ARG A 158 12.28 -5.54 22.20
C ARG A 158 12.50 -4.03 22.07
N THR A 159 13.66 -3.56 22.52
CA THR A 159 14.10 -2.20 22.24
C THR A 159 14.59 -2.13 20.79
N VAL A 160 14.14 -1.12 20.09
CA VAL A 160 14.58 -0.82 18.73
C VAL A 160 15.36 0.48 18.77
N VAL A 161 16.62 0.43 18.37
CA VAL A 161 17.53 1.59 18.38
C VAL A 161 17.50 2.31 17.03
N GLU A 162 17.81 3.61 17.07
CA GLU A 162 18.05 4.38 15.88
C GLU A 162 19.54 4.38 15.55
N VAL A 163 19.88 4.07 14.29
CA VAL A 163 21.27 4.08 13.81
C VAL A 163 21.44 5.25 12.84
N PRO A 164 22.36 6.19 13.12
CA PRO A 164 22.57 7.35 12.25
C PRO A 164 22.78 6.97 10.79
N GLY A 165 22.09 7.66 9.88
CA GLY A 165 22.14 7.37 8.44
C GLY A 165 23.55 7.47 7.85
N SER A 166 24.38 8.41 8.35
CA SER A 166 25.80 8.54 7.95
C SER A 166 26.60 7.28 8.25
N LEU A 167 26.42 6.71 9.44
CA LEU A 167 27.08 5.45 9.83
C LEU A 167 26.63 4.28 8.93
N LEU A 168 25.32 4.16 8.70
CA LEU A 168 24.77 3.13 7.81
C LEU A 168 25.29 3.25 6.38
N MET A 169 25.39 4.46 5.85
CA MET A 169 25.92 4.71 4.51
C MET A 169 27.41 4.37 4.41
N THR A 170 28.17 4.67 5.45
CA THR A 170 29.61 4.31 5.50
C THR A 170 29.78 2.80 5.53
N VAL A 171 29.08 2.11 6.43
CA VAL A 171 29.10 0.63 6.50
C VAL A 171 28.65 0.02 5.17
N ALA A 172 27.57 0.51 4.56
CA ALA A 172 27.08 -0.01 3.29
C ALA A 172 28.07 0.19 2.13
N ARG A 173 28.88 1.25 2.14
CA ARG A 173 29.95 1.46 1.17
C ARG A 173 31.09 0.45 1.36
N ILE A 174 31.56 0.29 2.60
CA ILE A 174 32.66 -0.64 2.93
C ILE A 174 32.25 -2.08 2.61
N VAL A 175 31.11 -2.52 3.11
CA VAL A 175 30.60 -3.88 2.87
C VAL A 175 30.31 -4.10 1.38
N GLY A 176 29.76 -3.07 0.71
CA GLY A 176 29.48 -3.11 -0.73
C GLY A 176 30.74 -3.29 -1.59
N SER A 177 31.88 -2.70 -1.19
CA SER A 177 33.18 -2.84 -1.88
C SER A 177 33.83 -4.21 -1.64
N LEU A 178 33.56 -4.84 -0.50
CA LEU A 178 34.10 -6.15 -0.10
C LEU A 178 33.22 -7.36 -0.55
N GLY A 179 32.38 -7.18 -1.58
CA GLY A 179 31.53 -8.26 -2.09
C GLY A 179 30.14 -8.32 -1.46
N GLY A 180 29.76 -7.35 -0.63
CA GLY A 180 28.46 -7.25 0.03
C GLY A 180 27.23 -7.14 -0.89
N LYS A 181 27.43 -7.02 -2.21
CA LYS A 181 26.35 -7.13 -3.21
C LYS A 181 25.63 -8.47 -3.12
N ALA A 182 26.35 -9.55 -2.83
CA ALA A 182 25.77 -10.89 -2.61
C ALA A 182 24.92 -10.96 -1.34
N LEU A 183 25.23 -10.17 -0.30
CA LEU A 183 24.47 -10.06 0.94
C LEU A 183 23.31 -9.06 0.85
N GLY A 184 23.15 -8.39 -0.30
CA GLY A 184 22.10 -7.41 -0.53
C GLY A 184 22.26 -6.09 0.27
N ILE A 185 23.43 -5.84 0.85
CA ILE A 185 23.74 -4.60 1.57
C ILE A 185 24.46 -3.66 0.61
N CYS A 186 23.73 -2.66 0.12
CA CYS A 186 24.28 -1.62 -0.75
C CYS A 186 23.69 -0.24 -0.40
N PRO A 187 24.44 0.88 -0.68
CA PRO A 187 23.99 2.24 -0.36
C PRO A 187 22.60 2.59 -0.89
N ALA A 188 22.29 2.16 -2.11
CA ALA A 188 20.99 2.41 -2.74
C ALA A 188 19.82 1.77 -1.95
N ARG A 189 20.02 0.59 -1.38
CA ARG A 189 19.03 -0.11 -0.57
C ARG A 189 18.83 0.56 0.79
N VAL A 190 19.93 0.94 1.44
CA VAL A 190 19.90 1.70 2.70
C VAL A 190 19.16 3.03 2.48
N LYS A 191 19.51 3.78 1.45
CA LYS A 191 18.84 5.04 1.09
C LYS A 191 17.33 4.83 0.90
N LYS A 192 16.92 3.77 0.22
CA LYS A 192 15.50 3.46 -0.01
C LYS A 192 14.72 3.19 1.29
N LEU A 193 15.35 2.61 2.31
CA LEU A 193 14.73 2.40 3.62
C LEU A 193 14.50 3.72 4.37
N MET A 194 15.34 4.73 4.14
CA MET A 194 15.30 6.03 4.79
C MET A 194 14.34 7.03 4.12
N ILE A 195 13.82 6.71 2.93
CA ILE A 195 12.90 7.59 2.20
C ILE A 195 11.45 7.19 2.50
N SER A 196 10.59 8.20 2.67
CA SER A 196 9.15 8.02 2.88
C SER A 196 8.46 7.46 1.63
N THR A 197 7.32 6.81 1.83
CA THR A 197 6.27 6.59 0.85
C THR A 197 5.05 7.37 1.32
N ASN A 198 5.11 8.69 1.12
CA ASN A 198 4.13 9.63 1.64
C ASN A 198 2.98 9.78 0.65
N ILE A 199 1.91 9.05 0.86
CA ILE A 199 0.77 8.96 -0.04
C ILE A 199 -0.51 9.28 0.72
N CYS A 200 -1.29 10.20 0.15
CA CYS A 200 -2.53 10.70 0.70
C CYS A 200 -3.67 9.70 0.48
N GLY A 201 -4.30 9.24 1.56
CA GLY A 201 -5.51 8.41 1.53
C GLY A 201 -6.80 9.20 1.68
N LYS A 202 -6.73 10.54 1.66
CA LYS A 202 -7.87 11.41 1.96
C LYS A 202 -9.07 11.17 1.05
N LYS A 203 -8.87 10.97 -0.24
CA LYS A 203 -9.96 10.71 -1.18
C LYS A 203 -10.72 9.42 -0.84
N LEU A 204 -10.03 8.37 -0.42
CA LEU A 204 -10.66 7.14 0.08
C LEU A 204 -11.42 7.44 1.38
N ALA A 205 -10.82 8.12 2.34
CA ALA A 205 -11.47 8.48 3.60
C ALA A 205 -12.73 9.33 3.40
N ASP A 206 -12.70 10.26 2.44
CA ASP A 206 -13.83 11.15 2.10
C ASP A 206 -14.88 10.47 1.18
N SER A 207 -14.64 9.27 0.67
CA SER A 207 -15.52 8.58 -0.28
C SER A 207 -16.84 8.07 0.32
N GLY A 208 -17.05 8.23 1.62
CA GLY A 208 -18.16 7.64 2.37
C GLY A 208 -17.89 6.24 2.89
N TYR A 209 -16.82 5.58 2.46
CA TYR A 209 -16.39 4.29 3.00
C TYR A 209 -16.01 4.41 4.48
N LYS A 210 -16.45 3.46 5.29
CA LYS A 210 -16.10 3.40 6.70
C LYS A 210 -15.15 2.24 6.95
N PHE A 211 -13.93 2.56 7.42
CA PHE A 211 -12.98 1.53 7.83
C PHE A 211 -13.56 0.68 8.97
N HIS A 212 -13.43 -0.63 8.86
CA HIS A 212 -13.84 -1.61 9.87
C HIS A 212 -12.75 -1.89 10.88
N TYR A 213 -11.49 -1.69 10.48
CA TYR A 213 -10.32 -1.91 11.31
C TYR A 213 -9.48 -0.64 11.37
N THR A 214 -9.26 -0.12 12.56
CA THR A 214 -8.12 0.77 12.81
C THR A 214 -6.83 0.01 12.53
N PHE A 215 -5.72 0.72 12.40
CA PHE A 215 -4.44 0.06 12.15
C PHE A 215 -4.06 -0.95 13.25
N GLU A 216 -4.32 -0.62 14.53
CA GLU A 216 -4.05 -1.52 15.66
C GLU A 216 -4.95 -2.77 15.59
N GLU A 217 -6.23 -2.61 15.31
CA GLU A 217 -7.16 -3.73 15.14
C GLU A 217 -6.78 -4.62 13.96
N ALA A 218 -6.33 -4.03 12.86
CA ALA A 218 -5.85 -4.77 11.69
C ALA A 218 -4.63 -5.65 12.02
N ILE A 219 -3.65 -5.12 12.77
CA ILE A 219 -2.50 -5.91 13.21
C ILE A 219 -2.91 -7.02 14.17
N LYS A 220 -3.83 -6.76 15.11
CA LYS A 220 -4.37 -7.77 16.03
C LYS A 220 -5.14 -8.87 15.28
N ASP A 221 -5.95 -8.48 14.30
CA ASP A 221 -6.71 -9.41 13.48
C ASP A 221 -5.77 -10.30 12.64
N TRP A 222 -4.75 -9.70 12.02
CA TRP A 222 -3.72 -10.45 11.31
C TRP A 222 -2.95 -11.42 12.23
N TYR A 223 -2.63 -11.01 13.47
CA TYR A 223 -1.98 -11.87 14.45
C TYR A 223 -2.88 -13.06 14.83
N ARG A 224 -4.17 -12.82 15.04
CA ARG A 224 -5.19 -13.83 15.32
C ARG A 224 -5.36 -14.80 14.15
N ASP A 225 -5.36 -14.31 12.90
CA ASP A 225 -5.41 -15.14 11.69
C ASP A 225 -4.25 -16.13 11.56
N ASN A 226 -3.18 -15.95 12.35
CA ASN A 226 -2.02 -16.83 12.47
C ASN A 226 -1.93 -17.50 13.86
N ASP A 227 -3.08 -17.78 14.50
CA ASP A 227 -3.21 -18.44 15.80
C ASP A 227 -2.46 -17.74 16.94
N ASN A 228 -2.30 -16.43 16.87
CA ASN A 228 -1.54 -15.59 17.80
C ASN A 228 -0.07 -16.03 17.99
N LYS A 229 0.56 -16.52 16.93
CA LYS A 229 1.95 -17.00 16.97
C LYS A 229 2.94 -16.05 16.29
N TYR A 230 2.53 -15.45 15.18
CA TYR A 230 3.37 -14.57 14.35
C TYR A 230 2.53 -13.73 13.39
N LEU A 231 3.20 -12.78 12.70
CA LEU A 231 2.64 -12.06 11.55
C LEU A 231 3.25 -12.61 10.24
N ARG A 232 2.44 -13.25 9.41
CA ARG A 232 2.82 -13.76 8.09
C ARG A 232 1.61 -13.90 7.16
#